data_e14be8e4064ab65057dd450053d80d4a
#
_entry.id   e14be8e4064ab65057dd450053d80d4a
#
_cell.length_a   1.000
_cell.length_b   1.000
_cell.length_c   1.000
_cell.angle_alpha   90.00
_cell.angle_beta   90.00
_cell.angle_gamma   90.00
#
_symmetry.space_group_name_H-M   'P 1'
#
loop_
_entity.id
_entity.type
_entity.pdbx_description
1 polymer ?
#
loop_
_entity_poly.entity_id
_entity_poly.type
_entity_poly.pdbx_seq_one_letter_code
_entity_poly.pdbx_strand_id
1 'polypeptide(L)'
;FYVGEGERALLLTVWMKVPDQFSLSMTTPRGYEIERIPRGIGIMSEKRIPIENTTVSVEYIQGTNWNGEQGAVIRLENPTAGLWRIQLYGDSILNGRYDIYMPLRQWTRPDTRFLSADPERTVTMPGTAGSILTIGGYQHLTQSLYPPSGRGPTRQEILKPDLVAPAVGIFGPVSPEGYQERNGTSAAAALAAGGTAQLLQWAIKYGNSPNIGSAGLKAMLYRGAIRRTEILYPNNRWGYGQMNVFQSIEKS
;
A
#
# COMPACT_ATOMS: atom_id res chain seq x y z
N PHE A 1 10.11 15.98 2.39
CA PHE A 1 8.65 15.94 2.42
C PHE A 1 8.10 17.28 2.91
N TYR A 2 6.87 17.57 2.54
CA TYR A 2 6.17 18.78 2.96
C TYR A 2 5.10 18.41 3.98
N VAL A 3 4.97 19.18 5.05
CA VAL A 3 3.93 19.07 6.06
C VAL A 3 2.95 20.22 5.89
N GLY A 4 1.67 19.91 5.72
CA GLY A 4 0.59 20.90 5.58
C GLY A 4 0.26 21.60 6.89
N GLU A 5 -0.39 22.77 6.80
CA GLU A 5 -0.81 23.52 7.97
C GLU A 5 -1.83 22.74 8.82
N GLY A 6 -1.67 22.82 10.13
CA GLY A 6 -2.57 22.18 11.09
C GLY A 6 -2.45 20.66 11.16
N GLU A 7 -1.35 20.08 10.68
CA GLU A 7 -1.03 18.68 10.94
C GLU A 7 -0.72 18.51 12.44
N ARG A 8 -1.44 17.59 13.11
CA ARG A 8 -1.26 17.37 14.55
C ARG A 8 -0.25 16.26 14.85
N ALA A 9 -0.23 15.27 14.02
CA ALA A 9 0.67 14.13 14.15
C ALA A 9 0.96 13.54 12.77
N LEU A 10 2.21 13.19 12.53
CA LEU A 10 2.61 12.49 11.30
C LEU A 10 3.50 11.31 11.66
N LEU A 11 3.14 10.15 11.14
CA LEU A 11 3.91 8.92 11.30
C LEU A 11 4.59 8.58 9.97
N LEU A 12 5.91 8.53 9.98
CA LEU A 12 6.67 8.02 8.84
C LEU A 12 7.32 6.69 9.21
N THR A 13 7.43 5.79 8.26
CA THR A 13 8.16 4.54 8.46
C THR A 13 9.21 4.40 7.38
N VAL A 14 10.43 4.09 7.78
CA VAL A 14 11.55 3.80 6.89
C VAL A 14 11.83 2.32 6.96
N TRP A 15 11.97 1.66 5.83
CA TRP A 15 12.20 0.23 5.76
C TRP A 15 13.36 -0.12 4.84
N MET A 16 14.16 -1.11 5.23
CA MET A 16 15.17 -1.72 4.38
C MET A 16 15.35 -3.20 4.73
N LYS A 17 15.98 -3.95 3.82
CA LYS A 17 16.26 -5.36 4.02
C LYS A 17 17.53 -5.56 4.85
N VAL A 18 17.54 -6.59 5.69
CA VAL A 18 18.75 -7.09 6.34
C VAL A 18 19.71 -7.62 5.25
N PRO A 19 21.03 -7.40 5.33
CA PRO A 19 21.78 -6.88 6.50
C PRO A 19 22.02 -5.36 6.50
N ASP A 20 21.44 -4.62 5.57
CA ASP A 20 21.68 -3.18 5.48
C ASP A 20 21.30 -2.47 6.77
N GLN A 21 22.15 -1.54 7.21
CA GLN A 21 21.94 -0.76 8.43
C GLN A 21 22.06 0.73 8.14
N PHE A 22 21.20 1.50 8.76
CA PHE A 22 21.19 2.95 8.62
C PHE A 22 20.91 3.66 9.94
N SER A 23 21.34 4.88 9.99
CA SER A 23 20.94 5.90 10.97
C SER A 23 20.38 7.11 10.23
N LEU A 24 19.71 8.00 10.93
CA LEU A 24 19.08 9.15 10.30
C LEU A 24 19.29 10.44 11.10
N SER A 25 19.22 11.55 10.38
CA SER A 25 19.05 12.89 10.94
C SER A 25 17.86 13.57 10.28
N MET A 26 17.39 14.67 10.87
CA MET A 26 16.27 15.43 10.31
C MET A 26 16.56 16.93 10.40
N THR A 27 15.98 17.68 9.45
CA THR A 27 15.99 19.15 9.49
C THR A 27 14.55 19.65 9.41
N THR A 28 14.18 20.55 10.30
CA THR A 28 12.87 21.18 10.35
C THR A 28 12.71 22.27 9.29
N PRO A 29 11.48 22.76 9.03
CA PRO A 29 11.24 23.86 8.11
C PRO A 29 11.96 25.17 8.48
N ARG A 30 12.22 25.40 9.78
CA ARG A 30 12.95 26.58 10.28
C ARG A 30 14.47 26.39 10.37
N GLY A 31 14.96 25.24 9.87
CA GLY A 31 16.40 24.96 9.81
C GLY A 31 16.99 24.40 11.10
N TYR A 32 16.16 23.99 12.07
CA TYR A 32 16.68 23.29 13.25
C TYR A 32 17.17 21.89 12.83
N GLU A 33 18.41 21.58 13.14
CA GLU A 33 19.00 20.29 12.83
C GLU A 33 18.88 19.35 14.03
N ILE A 34 18.17 18.23 13.80
CA ILE A 34 18.17 17.09 14.71
C ILE A 34 19.37 16.26 14.32
N GLU A 35 20.35 16.21 15.21
CA GLU A 35 21.59 15.47 15.03
C GLU A 35 21.32 14.00 14.65
N ARG A 36 22.33 13.37 14.07
CA ARG A 36 22.27 11.97 13.70
C ARG A 36 21.89 11.12 14.91
N ILE A 37 20.75 10.45 14.80
CA ILE A 37 20.23 9.50 15.78
C ILE A 37 20.87 8.14 15.48
N PRO A 38 21.77 7.66 16.35
CA PRO A 38 22.38 6.35 16.13
C PRO A 38 21.38 5.23 16.32
N ARG A 39 21.61 4.14 15.65
CA ARG A 39 20.78 2.95 15.79
C ARG A 39 20.88 2.39 17.19
N GLY A 40 19.75 2.34 17.89
CA GLY A 40 19.60 1.69 19.20
C GLY A 40 18.35 0.80 19.15
N ILE A 41 18.51 -0.48 19.53
CA ILE A 41 17.41 -1.43 19.48
C ILE A 41 16.49 -1.19 20.69
N GLY A 42 15.18 -1.03 20.42
CA GLY A 42 14.18 -0.85 21.46
C GLY A 42 14.33 0.46 22.26
N ILE A 43 15.18 1.38 21.77
CA ILE A 43 15.36 2.70 22.38
C ILE A 43 14.62 3.71 21.51
N MET A 44 13.61 4.34 22.08
CA MET A 44 12.95 5.49 21.47
C MET A 44 13.79 6.75 21.79
N SER A 45 14.34 7.35 20.74
CA SER A 45 14.99 8.65 20.85
C SER A 45 13.95 9.75 20.65
N GLU A 46 13.77 10.60 21.66
CA GLU A 46 12.83 11.71 21.61
C GLU A 46 13.59 13.04 21.65
N LYS A 47 13.19 13.96 20.77
CA LYS A 47 13.71 15.32 20.72
C LYS A 47 12.56 16.32 20.68
N ARG A 48 12.46 17.14 21.70
CA ARG A 48 11.53 18.27 21.73
C ARG A 48 12.21 19.52 21.17
N ILE A 49 11.53 20.22 20.28
CA ILE A 49 11.97 21.47 19.66
C ILE A 49 11.05 22.59 20.16
N PRO A 50 11.44 23.31 21.26
CA PRO A 50 10.52 24.24 21.91
C PRO A 50 10.11 25.42 21.01
N ILE A 51 11.03 25.93 20.19
CA ILE A 51 10.77 27.08 19.29
C ILE A 51 9.70 26.75 18.24
N GLU A 52 9.61 25.47 17.86
CA GLU A 52 8.63 24.99 16.87
C GLU A 52 7.45 24.26 17.53
N ASN A 53 7.45 24.10 18.86
CA ASN A 53 6.47 23.31 19.61
C ASN A 53 6.28 21.90 19.02
N THR A 54 7.31 21.35 18.42
CA THR A 54 7.30 20.04 17.76
C THR A 54 8.07 19.03 18.58
N THR A 55 7.55 17.82 18.71
CA THR A 55 8.29 16.67 19.24
C THR A 55 8.53 15.66 18.13
N VAL A 56 9.77 15.21 18.02
CA VAL A 56 10.18 14.16 17.07
C VAL A 56 10.64 12.97 17.87
N SER A 57 10.05 11.81 17.65
CA SER A 57 10.51 10.54 18.22
C SER A 57 10.87 9.55 17.12
N VAL A 58 11.98 8.85 17.33
CA VAL A 58 12.49 7.85 16.39
C VAL A 58 12.75 6.55 17.15
N GLU A 59 12.17 5.48 16.65
CA GLU A 59 12.33 4.12 17.19
C GLU A 59 12.80 3.21 16.07
N TYR A 60 13.96 2.55 16.27
CA TYR A 60 14.47 1.59 15.31
C TYR A 60 13.87 0.20 15.56
N ILE A 61 13.31 -0.37 14.50
CA ILE A 61 12.74 -1.72 14.49
C ILE A 61 13.80 -2.68 13.95
N GLN A 62 14.15 -3.69 14.73
CA GLN A 62 14.95 -4.79 14.20
C GLN A 62 14.14 -5.67 13.28
N GLY A 63 14.86 -6.29 12.33
CA GLY A 63 14.29 -7.28 11.44
C GLY A 63 13.53 -8.34 12.22
N THR A 64 12.26 -8.44 11.91
CA THR A 64 11.44 -9.53 12.45
C THR A 64 11.89 -10.83 11.81
N ASN A 65 11.91 -11.93 12.55
CA ASN A 65 12.26 -13.27 12.04
C ASN A 65 11.36 -13.73 10.88
N TRP A 66 10.31 -12.95 10.57
CA TRP A 66 9.27 -13.30 9.60
C TRP A 66 9.56 -12.82 8.16
N ASN A 67 10.23 -11.67 8.00
CA ASN A 67 10.38 -11.07 6.67
C ASN A 67 11.80 -10.57 6.35
N GLY A 68 12.75 -10.63 7.31
CA GLY A 68 14.10 -10.11 7.11
C GLY A 68 14.16 -8.60 6.87
N GLU A 69 13.16 -7.86 7.34
CA GLU A 69 13.10 -6.41 7.20
C GLU A 69 13.40 -5.72 8.52
N GLN A 70 14.00 -4.58 8.45
CA GLN A 70 14.26 -3.68 9.56
C GLN A 70 13.92 -2.26 9.16
N GLY A 71 13.78 -1.37 10.12
CA GLY A 71 13.37 -0.02 9.79
C GLY A 71 13.45 0.94 10.96
N ALA A 72 12.83 2.10 10.77
CA ALA A 72 12.59 3.08 11.81
C ALA A 72 11.16 3.61 11.70
N VAL A 73 10.56 3.85 12.85
CA VAL A 73 9.31 4.61 12.98
C VAL A 73 9.66 5.99 13.46
N ILE A 74 9.26 6.98 12.70
CA ILE A 74 9.44 8.41 13.00
C ILE A 74 8.07 8.97 13.31
N ARG A 75 7.87 9.48 14.52
CA ARG A 75 6.64 10.16 14.93
C ARG A 75 6.94 11.63 15.12
N LEU A 76 6.12 12.46 14.48
CA LEU A 76 6.14 13.91 14.63
C LEU A 76 4.85 14.30 15.33
N GLU A 77 4.96 14.97 16.47
CA GLU A 77 3.83 15.57 17.18
C GLU A 77 3.87 17.09 16.99
N ASN A 78 2.74 17.67 16.59
CA ASN A 78 2.59 19.08 16.22
C ASN A 78 3.70 19.53 15.26
N PRO A 79 3.90 18.87 14.13
CA PRO A 79 4.97 19.23 13.22
C PRO A 79 4.73 20.61 12.62
N THR A 80 5.75 21.46 12.62
CA THR A 80 5.73 22.75 11.94
C THR A 80 5.44 22.56 10.46
N ALA A 81 4.48 23.32 9.92
CA ALA A 81 4.19 23.29 8.49
C ALA A 81 5.38 23.75 7.66
N GLY A 82 5.60 23.12 6.52
CA GLY A 82 6.70 23.43 5.62
C GLY A 82 7.55 22.24 5.23
N LEU A 83 8.74 22.54 4.74
CA LEU A 83 9.66 21.55 4.18
C LEU A 83 10.52 20.89 5.24
N TRP A 84 10.28 19.61 5.46
CA TRP A 84 11.11 18.76 6.30
C TRP A 84 12.08 17.94 5.45
N ARG A 85 13.26 17.69 5.99
CA ARG A 85 14.27 16.81 5.37
C ARG A 85 14.58 15.64 6.31
N ILE A 86 14.60 14.44 5.77
CA ILE A 86 15.18 13.25 6.39
C ILE A 86 16.45 12.93 5.62
N GLN A 87 17.54 12.73 6.32
CA GLN A 87 18.80 12.29 5.76
C GLN A 87 19.14 10.92 6.34
N LEU A 88 19.31 9.94 5.46
CA LEU A 88 19.73 8.60 5.84
C LEU A 88 21.23 8.45 5.65
N TYR A 89 21.88 7.82 6.61
CA TYR A 89 23.31 7.49 6.59
C TYR A 89 23.43 5.97 6.54
N GLY A 90 24.10 5.47 5.54
CA GLY A 90 24.39 4.04 5.43
C GLY A 90 25.50 3.63 6.38
N ASP A 91 25.17 2.93 7.46
CA ASP A 91 26.14 2.48 8.45
C ASP A 91 26.86 1.20 8.01
N SER A 92 26.11 0.29 7.39
CA SER A 92 26.60 -0.92 6.72
C SER A 92 25.64 -1.25 5.60
N ILE A 93 26.09 -1.18 4.35
CA ILE A 93 25.21 -1.29 3.18
C ILE A 93 25.72 -2.35 2.23
N LEU A 94 24.85 -3.32 1.92
CA LEU A 94 25.05 -4.32 0.88
C LEU A 94 24.25 -3.99 -0.37
N ASN A 95 22.97 -3.65 -0.23
CA ASN A 95 22.04 -3.35 -1.33
C ASN A 95 21.70 -1.86 -1.43
N GLY A 96 21.50 -1.18 -0.31
CA GLY A 96 21.22 0.24 -0.23
C GLY A 96 19.78 0.63 -0.56
N ARG A 97 18.90 -0.34 -0.77
CA ARG A 97 17.50 -0.07 -1.08
C ARG A 97 16.69 0.20 0.18
N TYR A 98 15.97 1.29 0.18
CA TYR A 98 15.04 1.66 1.24
C TYR A 98 13.72 2.19 0.67
N ASP A 99 12.67 2.10 1.48
CA ASP A 99 11.37 2.70 1.19
C ASP A 99 10.93 3.52 2.39
N ILE A 100 10.38 4.71 2.15
CA ILE A 100 9.79 5.57 3.18
C ILE A 100 8.30 5.68 2.90
N TYR A 101 7.48 5.38 3.90
CA TYR A 101 6.03 5.48 3.78
C TYR A 101 5.48 6.58 4.69
N MET A 102 4.47 7.23 4.19
CA MET A 102 3.62 8.21 4.87
C MET A 102 2.23 7.61 5.05
N PRO A 103 1.44 8.06 6.03
CA PRO A 103 0.05 7.62 6.18
C PRO A 103 -0.77 7.86 4.92
N LEU A 104 -1.89 7.16 4.79
CA LEU A 104 -2.83 7.38 3.69
C LEU A 104 -3.31 8.83 3.67
N ARG A 105 -3.44 9.40 2.47
CA ARG A 105 -3.80 10.80 2.26
C ARG A 105 -5.06 11.25 3.00
N GLN A 106 -6.00 10.35 3.25
CA GLN A 106 -7.21 10.65 4.02
C GLN A 106 -6.96 10.90 5.51
N TRP A 107 -5.80 10.54 6.02
CA TRP A 107 -5.39 10.70 7.43
C TRP A 107 -4.35 11.80 7.62
N THR A 108 -4.01 12.51 6.59
CA THR A 108 -3.08 13.65 6.61
C THR A 108 -3.77 14.89 6.06
N ARG A 109 -3.18 16.05 6.29
CA ARG A 109 -3.63 17.28 5.63
C ARG A 109 -3.37 17.19 4.11
N PRO A 110 -4.22 17.84 3.29
CA PRO A 110 -4.15 17.71 1.82
C PRO A 110 -2.77 18.03 1.23
N ASP A 111 -2.05 18.97 1.86
CA ASP A 111 -0.72 19.40 1.41
C ASP A 111 0.42 18.56 1.95
N THR A 112 0.16 17.70 2.96
CA THR A 112 1.19 16.79 3.50
C THR A 112 1.52 15.72 2.46
N ARG A 113 2.77 15.73 1.96
CA ARG A 113 3.19 14.84 0.87
C ARG A 113 4.71 14.71 0.75
N PHE A 114 5.16 13.67 0.08
CA PHE A 114 6.52 13.64 -0.47
C PHE A 114 6.62 14.61 -1.65
N LEU A 115 7.77 15.24 -1.84
CA LEU A 115 8.01 16.13 -3.00
C LEU A 115 8.11 15.33 -4.31
N SER A 116 8.70 14.14 -4.22
CA SER A 116 8.80 13.18 -5.33
C SER A 116 8.36 11.82 -4.81
N ALA A 117 7.08 11.53 -4.94
CA ALA A 117 6.49 10.27 -4.51
C ALA A 117 6.64 9.21 -5.62
N ASP A 118 7.08 8.00 -5.23
CA ASP A 118 7.04 6.84 -6.11
C ASP A 118 5.66 6.18 -6.02
N PRO A 119 4.95 5.96 -7.12
CA PRO A 119 3.65 5.29 -7.11
C PRO A 119 3.74 3.76 -6.92
N GLU A 120 4.90 3.15 -7.10
CA GLU A 120 5.10 1.72 -6.94
C GLU A 120 5.22 1.34 -5.44
N ARG A 121 4.99 0.07 -5.11
CA ARG A 121 5.02 -0.46 -3.73
C ARG A 121 4.03 0.20 -2.78
N THR A 122 2.88 0.61 -3.30
CA THR A 122 1.84 1.31 -2.54
C THR A 122 0.64 0.42 -2.17
N VAL A 123 0.74 -0.90 -2.42
CA VAL A 123 -0.26 -1.86 -1.90
C VAL A 123 -0.14 -1.93 -0.38
N THR A 124 -1.24 -1.67 0.31
CA THR A 124 -1.28 -1.65 1.79
C THR A 124 -1.58 -3.04 2.37
N MET A 125 -1.26 -3.24 3.64
CA MET A 125 -1.70 -4.42 4.38
C MET A 125 -3.24 -4.39 4.56
N PRO A 126 -3.92 -5.56 4.52
CA PRO A 126 -3.40 -6.91 4.34
C PRO A 126 -3.12 -7.31 2.89
N GLY A 127 -3.36 -6.43 1.90
CA GLY A 127 -3.22 -6.69 0.46
C GLY A 127 -1.83 -7.18 0.02
N THR A 128 -0.80 -6.98 0.83
CA THR A 128 0.55 -7.47 0.56
C THR A 128 0.75 -8.96 0.82
N ALA A 129 -0.19 -9.62 1.52
CA ALA A 129 -0.06 -11.05 1.81
C ALA A 129 -0.20 -11.90 0.54
N GLY A 130 0.69 -12.89 0.37
CA GLY A 130 0.72 -13.75 -0.82
C GLY A 130 -0.52 -14.65 -0.97
N SER A 131 -1.11 -15.08 0.16
CA SER A 131 -2.24 -16.00 0.18
C SER A 131 -3.58 -15.37 -0.22
N ILE A 132 -3.77 -14.06 0.00
CA ILE A 132 -5.03 -13.37 -0.30
C ILE A 132 -5.14 -12.92 -1.75
N LEU A 133 -6.37 -12.79 -2.25
CA LEU A 133 -6.67 -12.17 -3.53
C LEU A 133 -6.76 -10.66 -3.36
N THR A 134 -5.81 -9.94 -3.90
CA THR A 134 -5.74 -8.47 -3.81
C THR A 134 -6.26 -7.84 -5.09
N ILE A 135 -7.23 -6.95 -4.95
CA ILE A 135 -7.90 -6.30 -6.07
C ILE A 135 -7.47 -4.84 -6.17
N GLY A 136 -6.92 -4.49 -7.32
CA GLY A 136 -6.73 -3.09 -7.72
C GLY A 136 -7.99 -2.53 -8.37
N GLY A 137 -7.97 -1.23 -8.65
CA GLY A 137 -9.09 -0.51 -9.23
C GLY A 137 -8.84 0.02 -10.63
N TYR A 138 -9.86 -0.03 -11.48
CA TYR A 138 -9.86 0.67 -12.77
C TYR A 138 -11.20 1.39 -13.01
N GLN A 139 -11.20 2.35 -13.91
CA GLN A 139 -12.41 3.03 -14.37
C GLN A 139 -12.99 2.29 -15.58
N HIS A 140 -14.15 1.71 -15.42
CA HIS A 140 -14.76 0.81 -16.41
C HIS A 140 -15.20 1.53 -17.70
N LEU A 141 -15.55 2.81 -17.65
CA LEU A 141 -15.96 3.56 -18.83
C LEU A 141 -14.78 3.95 -19.73
N THR A 142 -13.68 4.40 -19.13
CA THR A 142 -12.49 4.86 -19.87
C THR A 142 -11.42 3.78 -20.04
N GLN A 143 -11.60 2.63 -19.37
CA GLN A 143 -10.62 1.55 -19.33
C GLN A 143 -9.24 1.99 -18.80
N SER A 144 -9.19 3.08 -18.03
CA SER A 144 -7.96 3.59 -17.41
C SER A 144 -7.77 3.05 -16.00
N LEU A 145 -6.52 2.96 -15.54
CA LEU A 145 -6.23 2.60 -14.15
C LEU A 145 -6.82 3.67 -13.22
N TYR A 146 -7.43 3.26 -12.12
CA TYR A 146 -7.87 4.18 -11.07
C TYR A 146 -6.64 4.78 -10.37
N PRO A 147 -6.39 6.11 -10.43
CA PRO A 147 -5.15 6.68 -9.94
C PRO A 147 -4.79 6.35 -8.49
N PRO A 148 -5.76 6.31 -7.53
CA PRO A 148 -5.48 5.92 -6.16
C PRO A 148 -5.30 4.41 -5.95
N SER A 149 -5.40 3.57 -7.00
CA SER A 149 -5.16 2.13 -6.86
C SER A 149 -3.72 1.87 -6.43
N GLY A 150 -3.55 1.07 -5.38
CA GLY A 150 -2.23 0.61 -4.95
C GLY A 150 -1.53 -0.18 -6.05
N ARG A 151 -0.21 0.00 -6.16
CA ARG A 151 0.65 -0.63 -7.16
C ARG A 151 1.72 -1.46 -6.48
N GLY A 152 2.01 -2.61 -7.06
CA GLY A 152 3.10 -3.48 -6.65
C GLY A 152 4.46 -3.06 -7.18
N PRO A 153 5.46 -3.95 -7.09
CA PRO A 153 5.39 -5.18 -6.31
C PRO A 153 5.30 -4.90 -4.81
N THR A 154 5.10 -5.93 -3.99
CA THR A 154 5.31 -5.77 -2.55
C THR A 154 6.80 -5.58 -2.25
N ARG A 155 7.15 -5.23 -1.01
CA ARG A 155 8.56 -5.14 -0.59
C ARG A 155 9.30 -6.49 -0.70
N GLN A 156 8.56 -7.60 -0.65
CA GLN A 156 9.08 -8.96 -0.86
C GLN A 156 9.06 -9.39 -2.34
N GLU A 157 8.92 -8.45 -3.26
CA GLU A 157 8.85 -8.68 -4.72
C GLU A 157 7.67 -9.57 -5.17
N ILE A 158 6.63 -9.71 -4.34
CA ILE A 158 5.41 -10.41 -4.75
C ILE A 158 4.62 -9.49 -5.67
N LEU A 159 4.21 -10.01 -6.81
CA LEU A 159 3.37 -9.29 -7.76
C LEU A 159 1.99 -9.02 -7.14
N LYS A 160 1.61 -7.75 -7.09
CA LYS A 160 0.31 -7.26 -6.64
C LYS A 160 -0.08 -5.99 -7.45
N PRO A 161 -1.37 -5.68 -7.60
CA PRO A 161 -2.53 -6.49 -7.22
C PRO A 161 -2.58 -7.80 -7.99
N ASP A 162 -3.41 -8.76 -7.56
CA ASP A 162 -3.64 -9.99 -8.32
C ASP A 162 -4.48 -9.73 -9.57
N LEU A 163 -5.53 -8.95 -9.44
CA LEU A 163 -6.47 -8.55 -10.51
C LEU A 163 -6.94 -7.12 -10.27
N VAL A 164 -7.64 -6.56 -11.25
CA VAL A 164 -8.36 -5.30 -11.07
C VAL A 164 -9.86 -5.49 -11.31
N ALA A 165 -10.67 -4.68 -10.63
CA ALA A 165 -12.11 -4.61 -10.83
C ALA A 165 -12.57 -3.13 -10.93
N PRO A 166 -13.79 -2.85 -11.42
CA PRO A 166 -14.30 -1.48 -11.49
C PRO A 166 -14.28 -0.79 -10.13
N ALA A 167 -13.75 0.43 -10.09
CA ALA A 167 -13.53 1.20 -8.86
C ALA A 167 -14.13 2.61 -8.89
N VAL A 168 -14.76 3.00 -9.98
CA VAL A 168 -15.30 4.34 -10.18
C VAL A 168 -16.74 4.25 -10.63
N GLY A 169 -17.63 5.05 -10.02
CA GLY A 169 -19.05 5.07 -10.35
C GLY A 169 -19.77 3.79 -9.93
N ILE A 170 -19.37 3.17 -8.84
CA ILE A 170 -19.96 1.91 -8.38
C ILE A 170 -21.19 2.19 -7.54
N PHE A 171 -22.34 1.80 -8.06
CA PHE A 171 -23.63 1.97 -7.40
C PHE A 171 -23.88 0.79 -6.47
N GLY A 172 -24.05 1.06 -5.18
CA GLY A 172 -24.20 0.03 -4.17
C GLY A 172 -25.07 0.47 -2.99
N PRO A 173 -25.55 -0.49 -2.19
CA PRO A 173 -26.42 -0.21 -1.05
C PRO A 173 -25.66 0.58 0.02
N VAL A 174 -26.38 1.44 0.74
CA VAL A 174 -25.89 2.20 1.89
C VAL A 174 -26.82 2.03 3.08
N SER A 175 -26.26 2.19 4.30
CA SER A 175 -27.03 2.17 5.53
C SER A 175 -27.53 3.59 5.88
N PRO A 176 -28.76 3.77 6.45
CA PRO A 176 -29.70 2.71 6.82
C PRO A 176 -30.51 2.15 5.65
N GLU A 177 -30.74 2.92 4.60
CA GLU A 177 -31.52 2.51 3.41
C GLU A 177 -31.07 3.31 2.18
N GLY A 178 -31.17 2.69 0.99
CA GLY A 178 -30.93 3.33 -0.29
C GLY A 178 -29.70 2.82 -1.01
N TYR A 179 -29.35 3.52 -2.08
CA TYR A 179 -28.19 3.22 -2.93
C TYR A 179 -27.42 4.50 -3.19
N GLN A 180 -26.11 4.37 -3.27
CA GLN A 180 -25.23 5.51 -3.54
C GLN A 180 -24.06 5.08 -4.44
N GLU A 181 -23.60 6.02 -5.26
CA GLU A 181 -22.38 5.87 -6.03
C GLU A 181 -21.15 5.98 -5.11
N ARG A 182 -20.20 5.06 -5.30
CA ARG A 182 -18.94 5.01 -4.55
C ARG A 182 -17.76 4.84 -5.50
N ASN A 183 -16.65 5.47 -5.12
CA ASN A 183 -15.37 5.34 -5.79
C ASN A 183 -14.34 4.76 -4.81
N GLY A 184 -13.49 3.86 -5.28
CA GLY A 184 -12.41 3.32 -4.48
C GLY A 184 -12.12 1.85 -4.73
N THR A 185 -10.93 1.41 -4.36
CA THR A 185 -10.54 0.00 -4.41
C THR A 185 -11.35 -0.86 -3.44
N SER A 186 -11.97 -0.27 -2.42
CA SER A 186 -12.93 -0.96 -1.53
C SER A 186 -14.18 -1.41 -2.29
N ALA A 187 -14.71 -0.56 -3.20
CA ALA A 187 -15.82 -0.92 -4.06
C ALA A 187 -15.43 -2.02 -5.05
N ALA A 188 -14.24 -1.91 -5.64
CA ALA A 188 -13.66 -2.94 -6.50
C ALA A 188 -13.52 -4.29 -5.77
N ALA A 189 -13.03 -4.27 -4.52
CA ALA A 189 -12.89 -5.47 -3.70
C ALA A 189 -14.26 -6.11 -3.36
N ALA A 190 -15.28 -5.29 -3.08
CA ALA A 190 -16.63 -5.77 -2.82
C ALA A 190 -17.25 -6.45 -4.06
N LEU A 191 -17.08 -5.84 -5.25
CA LEU A 191 -17.51 -6.45 -6.53
C LEU A 191 -16.79 -7.78 -6.77
N ALA A 192 -15.47 -7.82 -6.54
CA ALA A 192 -14.69 -9.04 -6.70
C ALA A 192 -15.10 -10.13 -5.70
N ALA A 193 -15.45 -9.77 -4.47
CA ALA A 193 -15.97 -10.72 -3.48
C ALA A 193 -17.29 -11.33 -3.93
N GLY A 194 -18.23 -10.52 -4.43
CA GLY A 194 -19.49 -10.99 -4.99
C GLY A 194 -19.30 -11.94 -6.19
N GLY A 195 -18.43 -11.54 -7.13
CA GLY A 195 -18.09 -12.40 -8.28
C GLY A 195 -17.38 -13.70 -7.86
N THR A 196 -16.52 -13.64 -6.85
CA THR A 196 -15.88 -14.84 -6.30
C THR A 196 -16.90 -15.78 -5.63
N ALA A 197 -17.91 -15.23 -4.94
CA ALA A 197 -19.00 -16.03 -4.36
C ALA A 197 -19.80 -16.77 -5.43
N GLN A 198 -20.08 -16.15 -6.57
CA GLN A 198 -20.72 -16.80 -7.71
C GLN A 198 -19.86 -17.95 -8.26
N LEU A 199 -18.55 -17.74 -8.38
CA LEU A 199 -17.63 -18.78 -8.83
C LEU A 199 -17.57 -19.96 -7.84
N LEU A 200 -17.57 -19.68 -6.53
CA LEU A 200 -17.65 -20.72 -5.50
C LEU A 200 -19.00 -21.47 -5.53
N GLN A 201 -20.09 -20.79 -5.79
CA GLN A 201 -21.40 -21.43 -5.98
C GLN A 201 -21.35 -22.41 -7.15
N TRP A 202 -20.81 -22.01 -8.29
CA TRP A 202 -20.65 -22.87 -9.45
C TRP A 202 -19.73 -24.06 -9.15
N ALA A 203 -18.59 -23.82 -8.50
CA ALA A 203 -17.59 -24.83 -8.22
C ALA A 203 -18.06 -25.85 -7.16
N ILE A 204 -18.51 -25.37 -6.00
CA ILE A 204 -18.81 -26.22 -4.84
C ILE A 204 -20.25 -26.66 -4.83
N LYS A 205 -21.23 -25.72 -4.90
CA LYS A 205 -22.65 -26.04 -4.76
C LYS A 205 -23.19 -26.85 -5.95
N TYR A 206 -22.73 -26.55 -7.15
CA TYR A 206 -23.12 -27.29 -8.35
C TYR A 206 -22.19 -28.47 -8.70
N GLY A 207 -21.15 -28.70 -7.86
CA GLY A 207 -20.30 -29.88 -7.94
C GLY A 207 -19.28 -29.90 -9.07
N ASN A 208 -19.06 -28.78 -9.78
CA ASN A 208 -18.10 -28.71 -10.88
C ASN A 208 -16.63 -28.81 -10.41
N SER A 209 -16.33 -28.31 -9.19
CA SER A 209 -15.01 -28.42 -8.55
C SER A 209 -15.16 -28.38 -7.02
N PRO A 210 -15.75 -29.42 -6.40
CA PRO A 210 -16.18 -29.39 -5.00
C PRO A 210 -15.04 -29.21 -4.00
N ASN A 211 -13.81 -29.58 -4.36
CA ASN A 211 -12.63 -29.50 -3.52
C ASN A 211 -11.73 -28.29 -3.85
N ILE A 212 -12.27 -27.27 -4.52
CA ILE A 212 -11.49 -26.08 -4.88
C ILE A 212 -11.01 -25.33 -3.64
N GLY A 213 -9.69 -25.17 -3.50
CA GLY A 213 -9.09 -24.32 -2.49
C GLY A 213 -8.80 -22.91 -3.03
N SER A 214 -8.29 -22.04 -2.16
CA SER A 214 -7.98 -20.65 -2.51
C SER A 214 -7.00 -20.51 -3.69
N ALA A 215 -6.02 -21.40 -3.78
CA ALA A 215 -5.05 -21.40 -4.89
C ALA A 215 -5.71 -21.76 -6.23
N GLY A 216 -6.60 -22.77 -6.24
CA GLY A 216 -7.38 -23.15 -7.41
C GLY A 216 -8.31 -22.02 -7.87
N LEU A 217 -9.00 -21.38 -6.92
CA LEU A 217 -9.86 -20.24 -7.18
C LEU A 217 -9.07 -19.07 -7.81
N LYS A 218 -7.92 -18.72 -7.28
CA LYS A 218 -7.03 -17.72 -7.88
C LYS A 218 -6.63 -18.10 -9.30
N ALA A 219 -6.22 -19.34 -9.52
CA ALA A 219 -5.83 -19.82 -10.84
C ALA A 219 -6.97 -19.71 -11.88
N MET A 220 -8.21 -20.03 -11.49
CA MET A 220 -9.37 -19.85 -12.35
C MET A 220 -9.60 -18.38 -12.71
N LEU A 221 -9.57 -17.50 -11.70
CA LEU A 221 -9.71 -16.06 -11.90
C LEU A 221 -8.62 -15.47 -12.78
N TYR A 222 -7.37 -15.93 -12.64
CA TYR A 222 -6.26 -15.47 -13.49
C TYR A 222 -6.39 -15.94 -14.94
N ARG A 223 -6.86 -17.17 -15.17
CA ARG A 223 -7.13 -17.68 -16.53
C ARG A 223 -8.25 -16.95 -17.22
N GLY A 224 -9.34 -16.65 -16.49
CA GLY A 224 -10.50 -15.93 -17.00
C GLY A 224 -10.32 -14.41 -17.11
N ALA A 225 -9.22 -13.85 -16.62
CA ALA A 225 -9.00 -12.41 -16.65
C ALA A 225 -8.96 -11.84 -18.07
N ILE A 226 -9.63 -10.72 -18.28
CA ILE A 226 -9.56 -9.98 -19.55
C ILE A 226 -8.23 -9.23 -19.60
N ARG A 227 -7.50 -9.41 -20.70
CA ARG A 227 -6.20 -8.80 -20.96
C ARG A 227 -6.29 -7.98 -22.22
N ARG A 228 -5.83 -6.75 -22.14
CA ARG A 228 -5.74 -5.85 -23.29
C ARG A 228 -4.45 -6.12 -24.04
N THR A 229 -4.49 -6.07 -25.35
CA THR A 229 -3.35 -6.41 -26.22
C THR A 229 -2.17 -5.44 -26.07
N GLU A 230 -2.46 -4.19 -25.74
CA GLU A 230 -1.46 -3.13 -25.57
C GLU A 230 -0.76 -3.14 -24.20
N ILE A 231 -1.12 -4.04 -23.29
CA ILE A 231 -0.54 -4.14 -21.96
C ILE A 231 0.08 -5.53 -21.76
N LEU A 232 1.34 -5.54 -21.32
CA LEU A 232 1.99 -6.79 -20.91
C LEU A 232 1.47 -7.26 -19.55
N TYR A 233 1.08 -8.52 -19.48
CA TYR A 233 0.57 -9.16 -18.26
C TYR A 233 1.41 -10.37 -17.88
N PRO A 234 1.55 -10.69 -16.56
CA PRO A 234 1.08 -9.89 -15.44
C PRO A 234 1.98 -8.67 -15.16
N ASN A 235 1.44 -7.64 -14.51
CA ASN A 235 2.21 -6.45 -14.12
C ASN A 235 1.74 -5.84 -12.80
N ASN A 236 2.54 -4.94 -12.23
CA ASN A 236 2.32 -4.35 -10.90
C ASN A 236 1.13 -3.38 -10.79
N ARG A 237 0.41 -3.11 -11.87
CA ARG A 237 -0.70 -2.14 -11.93
C ARG A 237 -2.04 -2.81 -12.21
N TRP A 238 -2.03 -3.80 -13.10
CA TRP A 238 -3.21 -4.52 -13.56
C TRP A 238 -3.25 -5.96 -13.07
N GLY A 239 -2.20 -6.44 -12.41
CA GLY A 239 -2.08 -7.84 -12.03
C GLY A 239 -2.14 -8.76 -13.25
N TYR A 240 -2.95 -9.79 -13.16
CA TYR A 240 -3.24 -10.73 -14.26
C TYR A 240 -4.30 -10.22 -15.24
N GLY A 241 -4.93 -9.08 -14.96
CA GLY A 241 -5.92 -8.45 -15.82
C GLY A 241 -7.20 -8.04 -15.08
N GLN A 242 -8.24 -7.71 -15.86
CA GLN A 242 -9.54 -7.36 -15.32
C GLN A 242 -10.32 -8.64 -14.94
N MET A 243 -10.87 -8.66 -13.74
CA MET A 243 -11.65 -9.80 -13.26
C MET A 243 -12.87 -10.05 -14.15
N ASN A 244 -13.05 -11.29 -14.60
CA ASN A 244 -14.22 -11.73 -15.36
C ASN A 244 -14.64 -13.13 -14.90
N VAL A 245 -15.73 -13.19 -14.15
CA VAL A 245 -16.25 -14.45 -13.57
C VAL A 245 -16.72 -15.41 -14.65
N PHE A 246 -17.42 -14.90 -15.67
CA PHE A 246 -17.93 -15.73 -16.76
C PHE A 246 -16.80 -16.45 -17.50
N GLN A 247 -15.78 -15.71 -17.95
CA GLN A 247 -14.62 -16.31 -18.59
C GLN A 247 -13.83 -17.25 -17.66
N SER A 248 -13.85 -16.99 -16.34
CA SER A 248 -13.21 -17.88 -15.37
C SER A 248 -13.88 -19.26 -15.31
N ILE A 249 -15.20 -19.30 -15.53
CA ILE A 249 -15.97 -20.55 -15.63
C ILE A 249 -15.72 -21.23 -16.99
N GLU A 250 -15.78 -20.48 -18.08
CA GLU A 250 -15.60 -21.07 -19.43
C GLU A 250 -14.21 -21.69 -19.65
N LYS A 251 -13.18 -21.12 -19.00
CA LYS A 251 -11.79 -21.58 -19.16
C LYS A 251 -11.31 -22.50 -18.02
N SER A 252 -12.26 -22.97 -17.20
CA SER A 252 -11.94 -23.84 -16.05
C SER A 252 -11.76 -25.31 -16.43
#